data_fceb44f59a7e04b4bfc0824206a2baee
#
_entry.id   fceb44f59a7e04b4bfc0824206a2baee
#
_cell.length_a   1.000
_cell.length_b   1.000
_cell.length_c   1.000
_cell.angle_alpha   90.00
_cell.angle_beta   90.00
_cell.angle_gamma   90.00
#
_symmetry.space_group_name_H-M   'P 1'
#
loop_
_entity.id
_entity.type
_entity.pdbx_description
1 polymer ?
#
loop_
_entity_poly.entity_id
_entity_poly.type
_entity_poly.pdbx_seq_one_letter_code
_entity_poly.pdbx_strand_id
1 'polypeptide(L)'
;MKMATPETLKKEILSASLDERLKKAYVTEENVKEQYDRYINLLNEFEALFGKNRDVRLFSAPGRTEVGGNHTDHNHGRVLAAGINLDAIAAASKNDENIVRVKSEGYSMDVVDATDLSVNPNEMGHSPALVRGVLAGFKKYGYKIGGFDATTASRVIAGSGLSSSAAYEVLVGTMVNYLYNDGKVDAVTIAKIAQYAENEYFGKPCGLMDQMACSVGGVVTIDFNDPKNPVIEEVD
;
A
#
# COMPACT_ATOMS: atom_id res chain seq x y z
N MET A 1 7.42 11.78 2.20
CA MET A 1 7.53 12.46 3.51
C MET A 1 8.94 12.25 4.05
N LYS A 2 9.53 13.21 4.79
CA LYS A 2 10.85 13.05 5.41
C LYS A 2 10.77 11.96 6.48
N MET A 3 11.81 11.16 6.65
CA MET A 3 11.92 10.23 7.77
C MET A 3 12.21 11.01 9.05
N ALA A 4 11.52 10.66 10.12
CA ALA A 4 11.71 11.27 11.44
C ALA A 4 11.30 10.27 12.54
N THR A 5 11.68 10.54 13.78
CA THR A 5 11.27 9.70 14.91
C THR A 5 9.74 9.76 15.10
N PRO A 6 9.11 8.72 15.63
CA PRO A 6 7.67 8.72 15.93
C PRO A 6 7.25 9.94 16.76
N GLU A 7 8.04 10.32 17.76
CA GLU A 7 7.75 11.50 18.58
C GLU A 7 7.71 12.80 17.76
N THR A 8 8.65 12.96 16.82
CA THR A 8 8.68 14.13 15.92
C THR A 8 7.46 14.14 15.03
N LEU A 9 7.11 12.99 14.42
CA LEU A 9 5.93 12.88 13.56
C LEU A 9 4.62 13.16 14.31
N LYS A 10 4.48 12.68 15.55
CA LYS A 10 3.33 12.99 16.41
C LYS A 10 3.21 14.49 16.68
N LYS A 11 4.32 15.17 16.96
CA LYS A 11 4.35 16.64 17.13
C LYS A 11 3.96 17.37 15.84
N GLU A 12 4.45 16.92 14.68
CA GLU A 12 4.10 17.49 13.38
C GLU A 12 2.60 17.32 13.06
N ILE A 13 1.99 16.17 13.38
CA ILE A 13 0.55 15.94 13.25
C ILE A 13 -0.22 16.89 14.15
N LEU A 14 0.09 16.94 15.45
CA LEU A 14 -0.63 17.77 16.44
C LEU A 14 -0.48 19.27 16.21
N SER A 15 0.62 19.69 15.58
CA SER A 15 0.83 21.10 15.20
C SER A 15 0.22 21.49 13.87
N ALA A 16 -0.54 20.59 13.23
CA ALA A 16 -1.13 20.78 11.91
C ALA A 16 -0.12 21.04 10.78
N SER A 17 1.18 20.81 11.01
CA SER A 17 2.22 21.06 9.99
C SER A 17 2.16 20.09 8.81
N LEU A 18 1.41 19.00 8.94
CA LEU A 18 1.17 18.01 7.87
C LEU A 18 -0.16 18.22 7.15
N ASP A 19 -1.01 19.16 7.59
CA ASP A 19 -2.38 19.33 7.07
C ASP A 19 -2.44 19.54 5.56
N GLU A 20 -1.58 20.37 5.00
CA GLU A 20 -1.54 20.61 3.56
C GLU A 20 -1.22 19.34 2.75
N ARG A 21 -0.50 18.40 3.34
CA ARG A 21 -0.23 17.09 2.71
C ARG A 21 -1.38 16.13 2.91
N LEU A 22 -1.97 16.11 4.10
CA LEU A 22 -3.12 15.28 4.41
C LEU A 22 -4.36 15.72 3.61
N LYS A 23 -4.55 17.00 3.36
CA LYS A 23 -5.62 17.53 2.49
C LYS A 23 -5.58 16.96 1.08
N LYS A 24 -4.39 16.61 0.56
CA LYS A 24 -4.30 15.96 -0.76
C LYS A 24 -4.94 14.58 -0.80
N ALA A 25 -4.96 13.87 0.34
CA ALA A 25 -5.57 12.55 0.45
C ALA A 25 -7.00 12.62 0.99
N TYR A 26 -7.28 13.54 1.92
CA TYR A 26 -8.55 13.55 2.67
C TYR A 26 -9.45 14.75 2.34
N VAL A 27 -9.02 15.63 1.45
CA VAL A 27 -9.77 16.71 0.79
C VAL A 27 -10.21 17.84 1.73
N THR A 28 -10.91 17.56 2.85
CA THR A 28 -11.44 18.56 3.77
C THR A 28 -10.65 18.65 5.07
N GLU A 29 -10.69 19.80 5.75
CA GLU A 29 -10.04 20.00 7.06
C GLU A 29 -10.64 19.09 8.15
N GLU A 30 -11.93 18.84 8.09
CA GLU A 30 -12.62 17.93 9.00
C GLU A 30 -12.09 16.51 8.84
N ASN A 31 -12.04 16.00 7.61
CA ASN A 31 -11.51 14.68 7.31
C ASN A 31 -10.02 14.56 7.71
N VAL A 32 -9.23 15.62 7.55
CA VAL A 32 -7.81 15.64 7.97
C VAL A 32 -7.70 15.47 9.49
N LYS A 33 -8.50 16.20 10.27
CA LYS A 33 -8.48 16.11 11.73
C LYS A 33 -8.88 14.73 12.24
N GLU A 34 -9.83 14.09 11.59
CA GLU A 34 -10.21 12.70 11.92
C GLU A 34 -9.06 11.69 11.75
N GLN A 35 -8.04 12.02 10.95
CA GLN A 35 -6.89 11.14 10.75
C GLN A 35 -5.84 11.25 11.85
N TYR A 36 -5.82 12.33 12.62
CA TYR A 36 -4.78 12.56 13.63
C TYR A 36 -4.66 11.38 14.60
N ASP A 37 -5.77 10.96 15.17
CA ASP A 37 -5.77 9.84 16.12
C ASP A 37 -5.32 8.53 15.48
N ARG A 38 -5.70 8.29 14.22
CA ARG A 38 -5.27 7.09 13.47
C ARG A 38 -3.75 7.05 13.32
N TYR A 39 -3.15 8.14 12.84
CA TYR A 39 -1.70 8.22 12.68
C TYR A 39 -0.95 8.21 14.01
N ILE A 40 -1.48 8.86 15.05
CA ILE A 40 -0.90 8.85 16.40
C ILE A 40 -0.93 7.44 16.98
N ASN A 41 -2.06 6.72 16.89
CA ASN A 41 -2.19 5.34 17.37
C ASN A 41 -1.24 4.41 16.62
N LEU A 42 -1.14 4.55 15.30
CA LEU A 42 -0.21 3.80 14.46
C LEU A 42 1.26 4.00 14.90
N LEU A 43 1.66 5.23 15.18
CA LEU A 43 3.00 5.58 15.67
C LEU A 43 3.25 5.08 17.10
N ASN A 44 2.23 5.11 17.96
CA ASN A 44 2.33 4.54 19.32
C ASN A 44 2.54 3.02 19.28
N GLU A 45 1.81 2.32 18.43
CA GLU A 45 2.00 0.88 18.22
C GLU A 45 3.38 0.58 17.65
N PHE A 46 3.85 1.37 16.69
CA PHE A 46 5.21 1.23 16.15
C PHE A 46 6.28 1.38 17.25
N GLU A 47 6.17 2.42 18.08
CA GLU A 47 7.09 2.63 19.20
C GLU A 47 7.09 1.47 20.19
N ALA A 48 5.91 0.95 20.53
CA ALA A 48 5.77 -0.15 21.47
C ALA A 48 6.42 -1.45 20.96
N LEU A 49 6.34 -1.72 19.66
CA LEU A 49 6.85 -2.95 19.06
C LEU A 49 8.31 -2.85 18.64
N PHE A 50 8.73 -1.72 18.07
CA PHE A 50 10.00 -1.59 17.35
C PHE A 50 10.93 -0.50 17.93
N GLY A 51 10.48 0.22 18.95
CA GLY A 51 11.27 1.24 19.65
C GLY A 51 11.11 2.65 19.11
N LYS A 52 11.33 3.63 20.01
CA LYS A 52 11.06 5.05 19.77
C LYS A 52 12.14 5.81 18.99
N ASN A 53 13.35 5.27 18.90
CA ASN A 53 14.52 5.94 18.30
C ASN A 53 14.75 5.52 16.85
N ARG A 54 13.71 5.09 16.14
CA ARG A 54 13.74 4.67 14.74
C ARG A 54 13.29 5.80 13.84
N ASP A 55 13.95 5.95 12.70
CA ASP A 55 13.48 6.85 11.66
C ASP A 55 12.33 6.19 10.89
N VAL A 56 11.14 6.75 11.03
CA VAL A 56 9.90 6.23 10.48
C VAL A 56 9.39 7.12 9.35
N ARG A 57 8.75 6.52 8.37
CA ARG A 57 7.99 7.21 7.33
C ARG A 57 6.53 6.77 7.39
N LEU A 58 5.61 7.70 7.16
CA LEU A 58 4.17 7.43 7.05
C LEU A 58 3.79 7.22 5.58
N PHE A 59 2.84 6.31 5.36
CA PHE A 59 2.32 5.93 4.06
C PHE A 59 0.81 5.83 4.10
N SER A 60 0.18 6.01 2.94
CA SER A 60 -1.25 5.80 2.71
C SER A 60 -1.45 5.23 1.31
N ALA A 61 -2.35 4.28 1.20
CA ALA A 61 -2.84 3.76 -0.07
C ALA A 61 -4.38 3.69 -0.03
N PRO A 62 -5.08 4.33 -0.96
CA PRO A 62 -6.54 4.35 -0.96
C PRO A 62 -7.12 2.99 -1.36
N GLY A 63 -8.36 2.73 -0.93
CA GLY A 63 -9.22 1.80 -1.63
C GLY A 63 -9.72 2.42 -2.94
N ARG A 64 -10.48 1.65 -3.70
CA ARG A 64 -11.05 2.12 -4.97
C ARG A 64 -12.55 1.85 -5.06
N THR A 65 -13.23 2.64 -5.88
CA THR A 65 -14.54 2.31 -6.41
C THR A 65 -14.48 2.22 -7.93
N GLU A 66 -15.26 1.33 -8.52
CA GLU A 66 -15.52 1.37 -9.95
C GLU A 66 -16.71 2.30 -10.21
N VAL A 67 -16.53 3.22 -11.15
CA VAL A 67 -17.57 4.18 -11.57
C VAL A 67 -18.30 3.66 -12.80
N GLY A 68 -17.60 2.94 -13.67
CA GLY A 68 -18.17 2.33 -14.87
C GLY A 68 -17.21 1.37 -15.56
N GLY A 69 -17.75 0.44 -16.35
CA GLY A 69 -16.95 -0.53 -17.12
C GLY A 69 -17.22 -2.00 -16.79
N ASN A 70 -17.95 -2.32 -15.70
CA ASN A 70 -18.35 -3.68 -15.30
C ASN A 70 -17.20 -4.68 -15.18
N HIS A 71 -16.09 -4.27 -14.53
CA HIS A 71 -14.91 -5.13 -14.31
C HIS A 71 -14.42 -5.85 -15.59
N THR A 72 -14.39 -5.12 -16.69
CA THR A 72 -13.97 -5.69 -18.00
C THR A 72 -12.46 -5.64 -18.23
N ASP A 73 -11.67 -5.38 -17.20
CA ASP A 73 -10.20 -5.37 -17.24
C ASP A 73 -9.60 -6.70 -17.74
N HIS A 74 -10.19 -7.85 -17.36
CA HIS A 74 -9.80 -9.18 -17.83
C HIS A 74 -10.35 -9.53 -19.22
N ASN A 75 -11.24 -8.69 -19.79
CA ASN A 75 -11.88 -8.87 -21.09
C ASN A 75 -11.49 -7.80 -22.11
N HIS A 76 -10.31 -7.18 -21.97
CA HIS A 76 -9.82 -6.13 -22.87
C HIS A 76 -10.73 -4.89 -22.94
N GLY A 77 -11.49 -4.63 -21.87
CA GLY A 77 -12.44 -3.52 -21.81
C GLY A 77 -11.81 -2.23 -21.33
N ARG A 78 -12.67 -1.21 -21.20
CA ARG A 78 -12.33 0.08 -20.59
C ARG A 78 -13.11 0.24 -19.31
N VAL A 79 -12.45 0.77 -18.28
CA VAL A 79 -13.05 1.03 -16.99
C VAL A 79 -12.80 2.48 -16.57
N LEU A 80 -13.74 3.03 -15.81
CA LEU A 80 -13.59 4.27 -15.09
C LEU A 80 -13.58 3.91 -13.59
N ALA A 81 -12.49 4.19 -12.93
CA ALA A 81 -12.30 3.89 -11.51
C ALA A 81 -11.81 5.12 -10.75
N ALA A 82 -12.06 5.15 -9.45
CA ALA A 82 -11.63 6.24 -8.60
C ALA A 82 -11.03 5.71 -7.30
N GLY A 83 -9.92 6.31 -6.86
CA GLY A 83 -9.46 6.22 -5.49
C GLY A 83 -10.49 6.87 -4.55
N ILE A 84 -10.67 6.27 -3.36
CA ILE A 84 -11.60 6.79 -2.37
C ILE A 84 -10.85 7.34 -1.15
N ASN A 85 -11.54 8.11 -0.31
CA ASN A 85 -10.97 8.68 0.91
C ASN A 85 -10.89 7.70 2.10
N LEU A 86 -11.20 6.42 1.86
CA LEU A 86 -10.91 5.33 2.78
C LEU A 86 -9.60 4.66 2.35
N ASP A 87 -8.67 4.54 3.28
CA ASP A 87 -7.33 4.06 2.99
C ASP A 87 -6.80 3.05 3.99
N ALA A 88 -5.72 2.38 3.59
CA ALA A 88 -4.81 1.68 4.46
C ALA A 88 -3.59 2.58 4.70
N ILE A 89 -3.22 2.78 5.97
CA ILE A 89 -2.08 3.59 6.38
C ILE A 89 -0.99 2.73 7.00
N ALA A 90 0.26 3.18 6.89
CA ALA A 90 1.40 2.52 7.51
C ALA A 90 2.40 3.51 8.11
N ALA A 91 3.06 3.06 9.18
CA ALA A 91 4.30 3.62 9.70
C ALA A 91 5.39 2.57 9.53
N ALA A 92 6.46 2.88 8.79
CA ALA A 92 7.49 1.89 8.48
C ALA A 92 8.91 2.46 8.59
N SER A 93 9.84 1.58 8.96
CA SER A 93 11.27 1.85 9.10
C SER A 93 12.08 0.67 8.59
N LYS A 94 13.22 0.94 7.92
CA LYS A 94 14.17 -0.12 7.54
C LYS A 94 14.71 -0.84 8.78
N ASN A 95 15.04 -2.11 8.62
CA ASN A 95 15.93 -2.82 9.52
C ASN A 95 17.08 -3.48 8.75
N ASP A 96 18.09 -3.98 9.46
CA ASP A 96 19.28 -4.59 8.87
C ASP A 96 19.24 -6.14 8.93
N GLU A 97 18.07 -6.71 9.23
CA GLU A 97 17.90 -8.16 9.46
C GLU A 97 17.47 -8.93 8.20
N ASN A 98 17.11 -8.24 7.09
CA ASN A 98 16.44 -8.81 5.92
C ASN A 98 15.12 -9.53 6.25
N ILE A 99 14.51 -9.19 7.37
CA ILE A 99 13.20 -9.67 7.78
C ILE A 99 12.18 -8.55 7.63
N VAL A 100 11.05 -8.83 7.03
CA VAL A 100 9.91 -7.93 7.00
C VAL A 100 8.94 -8.32 8.09
N ARG A 101 8.60 -7.37 8.98
CA ARG A 101 7.59 -7.54 10.02
C ARG A 101 6.50 -6.51 9.80
N VAL A 102 5.28 -6.98 9.63
CA VAL A 102 4.11 -6.09 9.47
C VAL A 102 3.09 -6.44 10.53
N LYS A 103 2.82 -5.51 11.41
CA LYS A 103 1.75 -5.60 12.41
C LYS A 103 0.54 -4.82 11.92
N SER A 104 -0.47 -5.52 11.46
CA SER A 104 -1.76 -4.93 11.09
C SER A 104 -2.69 -4.87 12.30
N GLU A 105 -3.41 -3.76 12.43
CA GLU A 105 -4.38 -3.55 13.51
C GLU A 105 -5.39 -4.71 13.56
N GLY A 106 -5.55 -5.32 14.72
CA GLY A 106 -6.48 -6.45 14.93
C GLY A 106 -5.97 -7.83 14.48
N TYR A 107 -4.76 -7.91 13.89
CA TYR A 107 -4.19 -9.16 13.39
C TYR A 107 -2.87 -9.52 14.09
N SER A 108 -2.43 -10.78 13.95
CA SER A 108 -1.08 -11.18 14.35
C SER A 108 -0.03 -10.49 13.47
N MET A 109 1.21 -10.47 13.95
CA MET A 109 2.35 -9.94 13.16
C MET A 109 2.70 -10.92 12.04
N ASP A 110 2.73 -10.40 10.82
CA ASP A 110 3.31 -11.11 9.68
C ASP A 110 4.83 -11.01 9.73
N VAL A 111 5.51 -12.11 9.46
CA VAL A 111 6.98 -12.17 9.43
C VAL A 111 7.41 -12.88 8.14
N VAL A 112 8.16 -12.18 7.31
CA VAL A 112 8.63 -12.67 6.00
C VAL A 112 10.13 -12.49 5.89
N ASP A 113 10.84 -13.58 5.57
CA ASP A 113 12.26 -13.54 5.22
C ASP A 113 12.44 -13.03 3.79
N ALA A 114 13.05 -11.84 3.63
CA ALA A 114 13.32 -11.22 2.34
C ALA A 114 14.45 -11.92 1.55
N THR A 115 15.15 -12.87 2.16
CA THR A 115 16.18 -13.69 1.47
C THR A 115 15.57 -14.90 0.77
N ASP A 116 14.44 -15.42 1.27
CA ASP A 116 13.67 -16.50 0.64
C ASP A 116 12.31 -15.98 0.13
N LEU A 117 12.23 -15.79 -1.17
CA LEU A 117 11.04 -15.31 -1.87
C LEU A 117 10.33 -16.43 -2.66
N SER A 118 10.59 -17.68 -2.33
CA SER A 118 9.83 -18.80 -2.90
C SER A 118 8.36 -18.76 -2.44
N VAL A 119 7.46 -19.23 -3.31
CA VAL A 119 6.04 -19.35 -2.95
C VAL A 119 5.91 -20.35 -1.79
N ASN A 120 5.28 -19.90 -0.71
CA ASN A 120 5.01 -20.76 0.44
C ASN A 120 3.53 -21.18 0.43
N PRO A 121 3.22 -22.45 0.16
CA PRO A 121 1.83 -22.91 0.11
C PRO A 121 1.04 -22.71 1.43
N ASN A 122 1.73 -22.64 2.56
CA ASN A 122 1.09 -22.40 3.87
C ASN A 122 0.68 -20.95 4.09
N GLU A 123 1.19 -20.03 3.28
CA GLU A 123 0.85 -18.61 3.32
C GLU A 123 -0.30 -18.25 2.35
N MET A 124 -0.66 -19.15 1.43
CA MET A 124 -1.72 -18.88 0.44
C MET A 124 -3.03 -18.49 1.11
N GLY A 125 -3.65 -17.41 0.64
CA GLY A 125 -4.85 -16.83 1.24
C GLY A 125 -4.62 -15.98 2.49
N HIS A 126 -3.35 -15.76 2.89
CA HIS A 126 -2.97 -14.98 4.07
C HIS A 126 -2.03 -13.82 3.70
N SER A 127 -2.03 -12.77 4.53
CA SER A 127 -1.25 -11.55 4.29
C SER A 127 0.26 -11.74 4.10
N PRO A 128 0.96 -12.69 4.75
CA PRO A 128 2.37 -12.94 4.48
C PRO A 128 2.67 -13.26 3.01
N ALA A 129 1.75 -13.98 2.32
CA ALA A 129 1.90 -14.28 0.89
C ALA A 129 1.92 -12.99 0.05
N LEU A 130 1.06 -12.02 0.37
CA LEU A 130 1.03 -10.73 -0.33
C LEU A 130 2.34 -9.96 -0.11
N VAL A 131 2.84 -9.91 1.13
CA VAL A 131 4.12 -9.25 1.44
C VAL A 131 5.27 -9.91 0.67
N ARG A 132 5.38 -11.24 0.72
CA ARG A 132 6.39 -12.02 0.01
C ARG A 132 6.30 -11.82 -1.51
N GLY A 133 5.09 -11.85 -2.06
CA GLY A 133 4.82 -11.65 -3.48
C GLY A 133 5.21 -10.26 -3.97
N VAL A 134 4.93 -9.21 -3.19
CA VAL A 134 5.37 -7.84 -3.50
C VAL A 134 6.89 -7.75 -3.52
N LEU A 135 7.60 -8.29 -2.51
CA LEU A 135 9.07 -8.31 -2.51
C LEU A 135 9.62 -9.05 -3.73
N ALA A 136 9.06 -10.21 -4.05
CA ALA A 136 9.45 -11.00 -5.22
C ALA A 136 9.19 -10.23 -6.54
N GLY A 137 8.06 -9.54 -6.63
CA GLY A 137 7.75 -8.66 -7.75
C GLY A 137 8.76 -7.55 -7.92
N PHE A 138 9.12 -6.82 -6.86
CA PHE A 138 10.18 -5.81 -6.91
C PHE A 138 11.50 -6.39 -7.43
N LYS A 139 11.93 -7.53 -6.90
CA LYS A 139 13.15 -8.21 -7.35
C LYS A 139 13.07 -8.65 -8.82
N LYS A 140 11.90 -9.17 -9.25
CA LYS A 140 11.64 -9.57 -10.65
C LYS A 140 11.77 -8.39 -11.63
N TYR A 141 11.34 -7.20 -11.22
CA TYR A 141 11.48 -5.96 -12.01
C TYR A 141 12.83 -5.27 -11.85
N GLY A 142 13.78 -5.87 -11.13
CA GLY A 142 15.15 -5.36 -10.97
C GLY A 142 15.32 -4.27 -9.91
N TYR A 143 14.33 -4.09 -9.04
CA TYR A 143 14.37 -3.12 -7.95
C TYR A 143 14.97 -3.71 -6.67
N LYS A 144 15.42 -2.81 -5.79
CA LYS A 144 15.98 -3.17 -4.48
C LYS A 144 14.87 -3.52 -3.49
N ILE A 145 15.17 -4.50 -2.65
CA ILE A 145 14.35 -4.89 -1.50
C ILE A 145 15.23 -5.02 -0.26
N GLY A 146 14.61 -5.15 0.91
CA GLY A 146 15.29 -5.40 2.18
C GLY A 146 14.29 -5.51 3.32
N GLY A 147 14.79 -5.73 4.52
CA GLY A 147 13.97 -5.87 5.72
C GLY A 147 13.42 -4.52 6.22
N PHE A 148 12.21 -4.54 6.71
CA PHE A 148 11.60 -3.39 7.36
C PHE A 148 10.60 -3.84 8.42
N ASP A 149 10.33 -2.94 9.35
CA ASP A 149 9.31 -3.11 10.37
C ASP A 149 8.21 -2.08 10.12
N ALA A 150 6.94 -2.52 10.18
CA ALA A 150 5.80 -1.66 9.93
C ALA A 150 4.62 -1.97 10.85
N THR A 151 3.87 -0.93 11.19
CA THR A 151 2.50 -1.03 11.69
C THR A 151 1.54 -0.52 10.63
N THR A 152 0.37 -1.13 10.51
CA THR A 152 -0.66 -0.74 9.54
C THR A 152 -2.04 -0.71 10.17
N ALA A 153 -2.89 0.21 9.70
CA ALA A 153 -4.31 0.26 10.04
C ALA A 153 -5.12 0.58 8.76
N SER A 154 -6.30 -0.02 8.62
CA SER A 154 -7.10 0.13 7.40
C SER A 154 -8.54 0.50 7.70
N ARG A 155 -9.07 1.47 6.93
CA ARG A 155 -10.51 1.74 6.82
C ARG A 155 -11.12 1.09 5.57
N VAL A 156 -10.32 0.46 4.72
CA VAL A 156 -10.80 -0.34 3.59
C VAL A 156 -11.16 -1.72 4.10
N ILE A 157 -12.45 -1.92 4.41
CA ILE A 157 -12.94 -3.14 5.06
C ILE A 157 -12.89 -4.31 4.07
N ALA A 158 -12.38 -5.46 4.52
CA ALA A 158 -12.39 -6.69 3.74
C ALA A 158 -13.83 -7.10 3.39
N GLY A 159 -14.04 -7.49 2.13
CA GLY A 159 -15.37 -7.88 1.64
C GLY A 159 -16.35 -6.74 1.34
N SER A 160 -15.94 -5.47 1.50
CA SER A 160 -16.78 -4.30 1.20
C SER A 160 -16.89 -3.96 -0.29
N GLY A 161 -16.16 -4.64 -1.15
CA GLY A 161 -16.07 -4.30 -2.58
C GLY A 161 -15.14 -3.11 -2.88
N LEU A 162 -14.40 -2.61 -1.89
CA LEU A 162 -13.51 -1.44 -2.02
C LEU A 162 -12.03 -1.83 -2.24
N SER A 163 -11.75 -3.09 -2.54
CA SER A 163 -10.43 -3.65 -2.84
C SER A 163 -9.40 -3.55 -1.72
N SER A 164 -9.74 -4.11 -0.55
CA SER A 164 -8.83 -4.11 0.60
C SER A 164 -7.51 -4.84 0.34
N SER A 165 -7.49 -5.93 -0.44
CA SER A 165 -6.26 -6.64 -0.83
C SER A 165 -5.36 -5.73 -1.68
N ALA A 166 -5.91 -5.13 -2.74
CA ALA A 166 -5.16 -4.23 -3.62
C ALA A 166 -4.60 -3.02 -2.87
N ALA A 167 -5.40 -2.39 -1.98
CA ALA A 167 -4.93 -1.28 -1.13
C ALA A 167 -3.75 -1.71 -0.24
N TYR A 168 -3.82 -2.91 0.36
CA TYR A 168 -2.73 -3.44 1.19
C TYR A 168 -1.48 -3.75 0.37
N GLU A 169 -1.61 -4.40 -0.78
CA GLU A 169 -0.51 -4.73 -1.68
C GLU A 169 0.20 -3.46 -2.18
N VAL A 170 -0.57 -2.47 -2.61
CA VAL A 170 -0.06 -1.16 -3.04
C VAL A 170 0.61 -0.43 -1.88
N LEU A 171 0.07 -0.51 -0.66
CA LEU A 171 0.69 0.05 0.54
C LEU A 171 2.07 -0.57 0.79
N VAL A 172 2.17 -1.91 0.75
CA VAL A 172 3.44 -2.64 0.90
C VAL A 172 4.40 -2.26 -0.22
N GLY A 173 3.95 -2.22 -1.47
CA GLY A 173 4.75 -1.80 -2.62
C GLY A 173 5.28 -0.37 -2.47
N THR A 174 4.44 0.54 -1.99
CA THR A 174 4.82 1.93 -1.73
C THR A 174 5.86 2.03 -0.61
N MET A 175 5.73 1.23 0.46
CA MET A 175 6.76 1.14 1.51
C MET A 175 8.10 0.70 0.93
N VAL A 176 8.15 -0.40 0.18
CA VAL A 176 9.38 -0.90 -0.46
C VAL A 176 9.98 0.12 -1.42
N ASN A 177 9.14 0.79 -2.23
CA ASN A 177 9.59 1.82 -3.16
C ASN A 177 10.32 2.97 -2.44
N TYR A 178 9.71 3.53 -1.42
CA TYR A 178 10.31 4.66 -0.71
C TYR A 178 11.42 4.28 0.27
N LEU A 179 11.38 3.09 0.82
CA LEU A 179 12.45 2.63 1.72
C LEU A 179 13.71 2.21 0.95
N TYR A 180 13.59 1.62 -0.25
CA TYR A 180 14.71 1.01 -0.94
C TYR A 180 15.01 1.57 -2.34
N ASN A 181 14.07 2.28 -2.96
CA ASN A 181 14.17 2.75 -4.35
C ASN A 181 13.93 4.26 -4.50
N ASP A 182 14.01 5.03 -3.42
CA ASP A 182 13.90 6.50 -3.42
C ASP A 182 12.58 7.02 -4.03
N GLY A 183 11.52 6.20 -4.06
CA GLY A 183 10.25 6.56 -4.69
C GLY A 183 10.27 6.59 -6.22
N LYS A 184 11.24 5.92 -6.86
CA LYS A 184 11.44 5.97 -8.33
C LYS A 184 10.62 4.95 -9.11
N VAL A 185 9.97 3.99 -8.42
CA VAL A 185 9.08 3.04 -9.07
C VAL A 185 7.75 3.72 -9.32
N ASP A 186 7.32 3.76 -10.55
CA ASP A 186 6.06 4.41 -10.94
C ASP A 186 4.82 3.62 -10.47
N ALA A 187 3.68 4.29 -10.43
CA ALA A 187 2.43 3.73 -9.92
C ALA A 187 1.95 2.51 -10.73
N VAL A 188 2.14 2.54 -12.05
CA VAL A 188 1.76 1.43 -12.94
C VAL A 188 2.58 0.17 -12.64
N THR A 189 3.88 0.35 -12.43
CA THR A 189 4.77 -0.76 -12.05
C THR A 189 4.41 -1.31 -10.66
N ILE A 190 4.09 -0.45 -9.68
CA ILE A 190 3.62 -0.90 -8.36
C ILE A 190 2.33 -1.71 -8.50
N ALA A 191 1.36 -1.26 -9.31
CA ALA A 191 0.12 -1.99 -9.55
C ALA A 191 0.37 -3.38 -10.18
N LYS A 192 1.26 -3.48 -11.16
CA LYS A 192 1.64 -4.76 -11.78
C LYS A 192 2.33 -5.70 -10.78
N ILE A 193 3.17 -5.18 -9.90
CA ILE A 193 3.81 -5.94 -8.82
C ILE A 193 2.75 -6.44 -7.82
N ALA A 194 1.80 -5.60 -7.45
CA ALA A 194 0.71 -5.95 -6.56
C ALA A 194 -0.17 -7.07 -7.15
N GLN A 195 -0.59 -6.94 -8.40
CA GLN A 195 -1.32 -8.01 -9.10
C GLN A 195 -0.53 -9.33 -9.16
N TYR A 196 0.78 -9.25 -9.44
CA TYR A 196 1.65 -10.43 -9.43
C TYR A 196 1.64 -11.12 -8.06
N ALA A 197 1.68 -10.36 -6.97
CA ALA A 197 1.61 -10.91 -5.62
C ALA A 197 0.27 -11.61 -5.35
N GLU A 198 -0.86 -11.03 -5.76
CA GLU A 198 -2.18 -11.62 -5.57
C GLU A 198 -2.34 -12.91 -6.40
N ASN A 199 -1.92 -12.88 -7.66
CA ASN A 199 -2.08 -14.03 -8.56
C ASN A 199 -1.14 -15.20 -8.22
N GLU A 200 0.15 -14.92 -8.01
CA GLU A 200 1.16 -15.97 -7.93
C GLU A 200 1.44 -16.44 -6.48
N TYR A 201 1.25 -15.58 -5.49
CA TYR A 201 1.59 -15.87 -4.09
C TYR A 201 0.35 -16.09 -3.23
N PHE A 202 -0.62 -15.19 -3.32
CA PHE A 202 -1.86 -15.32 -2.55
C PHE A 202 -2.79 -16.39 -3.13
N GLY A 203 -2.69 -16.65 -4.43
CA GLY A 203 -3.44 -17.71 -5.11
C GLY A 203 -4.86 -17.30 -5.50
N LYS A 204 -5.13 -16.01 -5.63
CA LYS A 204 -6.42 -15.48 -6.09
C LYS A 204 -6.24 -14.76 -7.42
N PRO A 205 -6.61 -15.38 -8.55
CA PRO A 205 -6.55 -14.72 -9.86
C PRO A 205 -7.41 -13.45 -9.87
N CYS A 206 -6.80 -12.35 -10.28
CA CYS A 206 -7.48 -11.05 -10.40
C CYS A 206 -7.03 -10.31 -11.67
N GLY A 207 -7.86 -9.36 -12.14
CA GLY A 207 -7.47 -8.37 -13.13
C GLY A 207 -6.51 -7.33 -12.54
N LEU A 208 -6.25 -6.25 -13.27
CA LEU A 208 -5.29 -5.22 -12.86
C LEU A 208 -5.98 -3.91 -12.42
N MET A 209 -7.29 -3.78 -12.62
CA MET A 209 -8.02 -2.54 -12.35
C MET A 209 -7.89 -2.09 -10.89
N ASP A 210 -8.05 -3.01 -9.95
CA ASP A 210 -8.05 -2.73 -8.52
C ASP A 210 -6.72 -2.14 -8.06
N GLN A 211 -5.64 -2.82 -8.39
CA GLN A 211 -4.29 -2.37 -8.05
C GLN A 211 -3.92 -1.07 -8.76
N MET A 212 -4.37 -0.91 -10.02
CA MET A 212 -4.11 0.31 -10.79
C MET A 212 -4.79 1.52 -10.16
N ALA A 213 -6.09 1.41 -9.87
CA ALA A 213 -6.84 2.50 -9.25
C ALA A 213 -6.33 2.85 -7.83
N CYS A 214 -5.96 1.85 -7.02
CA CYS A 214 -5.36 2.08 -5.71
C CYS A 214 -3.96 2.71 -5.80
N SER A 215 -3.19 2.42 -6.84
CA SER A 215 -1.80 2.88 -6.99
C SER A 215 -1.71 4.27 -7.61
N VAL A 216 -2.50 4.55 -8.64
CA VAL A 216 -2.52 5.85 -9.32
C VAL A 216 -3.30 6.87 -8.48
N GLY A 217 -4.43 6.47 -7.91
CA GLY A 217 -5.33 7.37 -7.17
C GLY A 217 -6.12 8.31 -8.09
N GLY A 218 -6.86 9.26 -7.52
CA GLY A 218 -7.71 10.17 -8.29
C GLY A 218 -8.82 9.45 -9.04
N VAL A 219 -9.32 10.06 -10.12
CA VAL A 219 -10.26 9.44 -11.06
C VAL A 219 -9.49 9.07 -12.32
N VAL A 220 -9.57 7.82 -12.74
CA VAL A 220 -8.80 7.32 -13.88
C VAL A 220 -9.66 6.52 -14.84
N THR A 221 -9.44 6.73 -16.13
CA THR A 221 -9.86 5.76 -17.16
C THR A 221 -8.71 4.81 -17.44
N ILE A 222 -9.03 3.55 -17.61
CA ILE A 222 -8.04 2.52 -17.91
C ILE A 222 -8.54 1.72 -19.11
N ASP A 223 -7.76 1.73 -20.19
CA ASP A 223 -8.01 0.92 -21.39
C ASP A 223 -7.15 -0.35 -21.33
N PHE A 224 -7.78 -1.49 -21.20
CA PHE A 224 -7.14 -2.80 -21.15
C PHE A 224 -7.11 -3.51 -22.52
N ASN A 225 -7.21 -2.80 -23.64
CA ASN A 225 -7.09 -3.40 -24.97
C ASN A 225 -5.77 -4.19 -25.11
N ASP A 226 -4.68 -3.68 -24.55
CA ASP A 226 -3.46 -4.47 -24.25
C ASP A 226 -3.30 -4.61 -22.72
N PRO A 227 -3.67 -5.75 -22.11
CA PRO A 227 -3.56 -5.94 -20.67
C PRO A 227 -2.13 -5.89 -20.13
N LYS A 228 -1.12 -6.09 -21.00
CA LYS A 228 0.28 -5.97 -20.60
C LYS A 228 0.73 -4.52 -20.53
N ASN A 229 0.12 -3.65 -21.32
CA ASN A 229 0.43 -2.22 -21.41
C ASN A 229 -0.86 -1.41 -21.42
N PRO A 230 -1.64 -1.39 -20.32
CA PRO A 230 -2.87 -0.62 -20.25
C PRO A 230 -2.57 0.87 -20.40
N VAL A 231 -3.48 1.58 -21.06
CA VAL A 231 -3.42 3.04 -21.18
C VAL A 231 -4.23 3.64 -20.04
N ILE A 232 -3.57 4.50 -19.24
CA ILE A 232 -4.16 5.15 -18.08
C ILE A 232 -4.24 6.65 -18.38
N GLU A 233 -5.41 7.24 -18.19
CA GLU A 233 -5.64 8.67 -18.28
C GLU A 233 -6.30 9.15 -16.99
N GLU A 234 -5.69 10.16 -16.36
CA GLU A 234 -6.31 10.85 -15.24
C GLU A 234 -7.45 11.73 -15.75
N VAL A 235 -8.55 11.76 -15.01
CA VAL A 235 -9.74 12.56 -15.31
C VAL A 235 -9.79 13.71 -14.32
N ASP A 236 -9.70 14.95 -14.82
CA ASP A 236 -9.79 16.19 -14.05
C ASP A 236 -11.23 16.51 -13.60
#